data_dcfd8347527863da6555c4eae9301c8f
#
_entry.id   dcfd8347527863da6555c4eae9301c8f
#
_cell.length_a   1.000
_cell.length_b   1.000
_cell.length_c   1.000
_cell.angle_alpha   90.00
_cell.angle_beta   90.00
_cell.angle_gamma   90.00
#
_symmetry.space_group_name_H-M   'P 1'
#
loop_
_entity.id
_entity.type
_entity.pdbx_description
1 polymer ?
#
loop_
_entity_poly.entity_id
_entity_poly.type
_entity_poly.pdbx_seq_one_letter_code
_entity_poly.pdbx_strand_id
1 'polypeptide(L)'
;MKIKAIEPWGRRLGLGLVCILLSGYAWAQTPAASQSGAQGPDSTAMASLAQPRMAPANKPHDDSFVIGNDDVLAIHVWKEPDLSRSIPVRSDGRISLPLVGEVQAAGQTPLKLEQDIASKLQPYLEDPDVTVMVQQINSQKFNILGRVVKPGSYPLTNSATVLDAIALAGGCRDFAKEGSIYILRQNPDGSKSRIPFNYKDVIKGKNTVQNIRLQPRDTIVVP
;
A
#
# COMPACT_ATOMS: atom_id res chain seq x y z
N MET A 1 15.42 -18.65 53.38
CA MET A 1 16.20 -19.89 53.65
C MET A 1 15.80 -20.93 52.61
N LYS A 2 16.76 -21.47 51.88
CA LYS A 2 16.70 -22.45 50.78
C LYS A 2 16.47 -21.91 49.35
N ILE A 3 17.59 -21.64 48.76
CA ILE A 3 17.86 -21.46 47.34
C ILE A 3 17.83 -22.84 46.68
N LYS A 4 17.10 -23.01 45.60
CA LYS A 4 17.16 -24.23 44.78
C LYS A 4 17.69 -23.85 43.40
N ALA A 5 18.92 -24.31 43.14
CA ALA A 5 19.63 -24.24 41.87
C ALA A 5 18.95 -25.12 40.84
N ILE A 6 18.91 -24.66 39.61
CA ILE A 6 18.48 -25.45 38.43
C ILE A 6 19.68 -25.56 37.49
N GLU A 7 20.05 -26.79 37.23
CA GLU A 7 21.13 -27.30 36.40
C GLU A 7 20.95 -27.02 34.88
N PRO A 8 22.07 -26.96 34.12
CA PRO A 8 22.01 -26.81 32.65
C PRO A 8 22.12 -28.18 31.96
N TRP A 9 21.22 -28.47 31.07
CA TRP A 9 21.27 -29.58 30.13
C TRP A 9 21.70 -29.06 28.77
N GLY A 10 22.80 -29.46 28.18
CA GLY A 10 23.19 -30.79 27.69
C GLY A 10 23.32 -30.68 26.20
N ARG A 11 24.56 -30.36 25.72
CA ARG A 11 25.01 -30.40 24.32
C ARG A 11 24.82 -31.83 23.78
N ARG A 12 24.23 -31.96 22.58
CA ARG A 12 24.45 -33.13 21.72
C ARG A 12 24.85 -32.65 20.33
N LEU A 13 26.12 -32.82 20.03
CA LEU A 13 26.71 -32.88 18.70
C LEU A 13 26.21 -34.16 18.01
N GLY A 14 25.65 -34.00 16.79
CA GLY A 14 25.36 -35.08 15.86
C GLY A 14 26.03 -34.79 14.53
N LEU A 15 27.23 -35.34 14.34
CA LEU A 15 27.86 -35.45 13.04
C LEU A 15 27.04 -36.41 12.18
N GLY A 16 26.51 -35.94 11.06
CA GLY A 16 25.89 -36.74 10.00
C GLY A 16 26.59 -36.51 8.68
N LEU A 17 27.47 -37.42 8.36
CA LEU A 17 28.22 -37.54 7.12
C LEU A 17 27.25 -38.07 6.05
N VAL A 18 26.97 -37.33 4.97
CA VAL A 18 26.22 -37.84 3.83
C VAL A 18 26.99 -37.57 2.56
N CYS A 19 27.29 -38.71 1.91
CA CYS A 19 28.01 -38.88 0.67
C CYS A 19 27.41 -38.14 -0.50
N ILE A 20 28.27 -37.50 -1.25
CA ILE A 20 28.02 -36.92 -2.59
C ILE A 20 28.12 -38.01 -3.61
N LEU A 21 27.03 -38.33 -4.31
CA LEU A 21 27.07 -39.07 -5.57
C LEU A 21 26.94 -38.11 -6.73
N LEU A 22 28.04 -37.93 -7.45
CA LEU A 22 28.13 -37.30 -8.77
C LEU A 22 27.52 -38.22 -9.80
N SER A 23 26.47 -37.85 -10.46
CA SER A 23 26.01 -38.45 -11.71
C SER A 23 26.06 -37.39 -12.82
N GLY A 24 27.03 -37.53 -13.67
CA GLY A 24 27.23 -36.74 -14.87
C GLY A 24 26.17 -37.03 -15.92
N TYR A 25 25.64 -35.97 -16.54
CA TYR A 25 24.91 -36.06 -17.80
C TYR A 25 25.77 -35.46 -18.92
N ALA A 26 26.28 -36.35 -19.77
CA ALA A 26 26.91 -35.99 -21.02
C ALA A 26 25.85 -35.50 -22.01
N TRP A 27 26.04 -34.33 -22.56
CA TRP A 27 25.28 -33.86 -23.71
C TRP A 27 26.07 -34.13 -24.97
N ALA A 28 25.49 -34.98 -25.81
CA ALA A 28 26.00 -35.33 -27.12
C ALA A 28 25.87 -34.13 -28.07
N GLN A 29 27.00 -33.80 -28.71
CA GLN A 29 27.09 -32.90 -29.85
C GLN A 29 26.74 -33.67 -31.12
N THR A 30 25.88 -33.15 -31.97
CA THR A 30 25.69 -33.61 -33.36
C THR A 30 26.24 -32.55 -34.31
N PRO A 31 26.98 -32.96 -35.33
CA PRO A 31 27.68 -32.03 -36.22
C PRO A 31 26.83 -31.57 -37.41
N ALA A 32 27.28 -30.45 -37.95
CA ALA A 32 26.91 -29.71 -39.14
C ALA A 32 26.58 -30.50 -40.39
N ALA A 33 25.65 -29.98 -41.15
CA ALA A 33 25.59 -30.18 -42.62
C ALA A 33 25.48 -28.80 -43.28
N SER A 34 26.52 -28.50 -44.00
CA SER A 34 26.68 -27.41 -44.96
C SER A 34 25.77 -27.64 -46.17
N GLN A 35 25.07 -26.60 -46.64
CA GLN A 35 24.71 -26.44 -48.05
C GLN A 35 24.86 -25.01 -48.50
N SER A 36 25.73 -24.87 -49.46
CA SER A 36 26.06 -23.80 -50.36
C SER A 36 24.89 -23.49 -51.31
N GLY A 37 24.75 -22.23 -51.70
CA GLY A 37 24.09 -21.94 -52.97
C GLY A 37 23.49 -20.58 -53.14
N ALA A 38 24.21 -19.79 -53.91
CA ALA A 38 23.72 -18.85 -54.93
C ALA A 38 23.36 -17.42 -54.57
N GLN A 39 24.13 -16.58 -55.18
CA GLN A 39 24.12 -15.14 -55.41
C GLN A 39 22.85 -14.63 -56.13
N GLY A 40 22.56 -13.36 -55.90
CA GLY A 40 21.82 -12.50 -56.84
C GLY A 40 21.38 -11.18 -56.17
N PRO A 41 21.45 -10.06 -56.87
CA PRO A 41 21.88 -8.77 -56.30
C PRO A 41 20.75 -7.76 -56.07
N ASP A 42 21.15 -6.71 -55.34
CA ASP A 42 20.58 -5.36 -55.36
C ASP A 42 19.10 -5.15 -55.03
N SER A 43 18.88 -4.54 -53.88
CA SER A 43 18.02 -3.36 -53.82
C SER A 43 18.24 -2.61 -52.52
N THR A 44 18.88 -1.51 -52.65
CA THR A 44 18.96 -0.40 -51.70
C THR A 44 17.56 0.01 -51.26
N ALA A 45 17.20 -0.31 -50.02
CA ALA A 45 16.11 0.37 -49.34
C ALA A 45 16.57 0.56 -47.89
N MET A 46 17.11 1.76 -47.63
CA MET A 46 17.27 2.28 -46.26
C MET A 46 15.89 2.41 -45.65
N ALA A 47 15.38 1.36 -45.07
CA ALA A 47 14.30 1.44 -44.09
C ALA A 47 14.93 1.91 -42.78
N SER A 48 14.82 3.21 -42.54
CA SER A 48 14.99 3.82 -41.24
C SER A 48 14.20 3.02 -40.22
N LEU A 49 14.87 2.20 -39.42
CA LEU A 49 14.30 1.57 -38.24
C LEU A 49 14.00 2.72 -37.26
N ALA A 50 12.82 3.32 -37.43
CA ALA A 50 12.19 4.09 -36.38
C ALA A 50 12.02 3.14 -35.19
N GLN A 51 12.94 3.25 -34.24
CA GLN A 51 12.77 2.59 -32.95
C GLN A 51 11.42 3.04 -32.41
N PRO A 52 10.53 2.12 -31.99
CA PRO A 52 9.31 2.53 -31.35
C PRO A 52 9.73 3.30 -30.08
N ARG A 53 9.44 4.58 -30.09
CA ARG A 53 9.57 5.46 -28.94
C ARG A 53 8.69 4.81 -27.86
N MET A 54 9.32 4.11 -26.93
CA MET A 54 8.59 3.55 -25.79
C MET A 54 7.89 4.71 -25.14
N ALA A 55 6.55 4.70 -25.22
CA ALA A 55 5.74 5.59 -24.43
C ALA A 55 6.16 5.44 -22.97
N PRO A 56 6.23 6.52 -22.19
CA PRO A 56 6.59 6.42 -20.78
C PRO A 56 5.69 5.36 -20.14
N ALA A 57 6.31 4.36 -19.52
CA ALA A 57 5.60 3.30 -18.83
C ALA A 57 4.62 3.97 -17.86
N ASN A 58 3.33 3.76 -18.11
CA ASN A 58 2.26 4.28 -17.28
C ASN A 58 2.49 3.70 -15.87
N LYS A 59 3.06 4.51 -14.97
CA LYS A 59 3.29 4.13 -13.59
C LYS A 59 1.91 3.76 -13.02
N PRO A 60 1.72 2.59 -12.41
CA PRO A 60 0.42 2.23 -11.84
C PRO A 60 0.18 3.11 -10.61
N HIS A 61 -0.43 4.25 -10.79
CA HIS A 61 -0.95 5.08 -9.72
C HIS A 61 -2.43 4.76 -9.52
N ASP A 62 -2.80 4.53 -8.28
CA ASP A 62 -4.21 4.54 -7.91
C ASP A 62 -4.67 6.01 -7.89
N ASP A 63 -5.16 6.48 -9.04
CA ASP A 63 -5.63 7.87 -9.22
C ASP A 63 -6.83 8.20 -8.31
N SER A 64 -7.40 7.20 -7.64
CA SER A 64 -8.51 7.37 -6.70
C SER A 64 -8.06 7.73 -5.28
N PHE A 65 -6.78 7.51 -4.95
CA PHE A 65 -6.27 7.79 -3.61
C PHE A 65 -6.00 9.28 -3.44
N VAL A 66 -6.57 9.85 -2.38
CA VAL A 66 -6.32 11.24 -1.95
C VAL A 66 -5.47 11.21 -0.69
N ILE A 67 -4.33 11.85 -0.76
CA ILE A 67 -3.38 12.00 0.36
C ILE A 67 -4.04 12.77 1.50
N GLY A 68 -3.89 12.27 2.70
CA GLY A 68 -4.38 12.92 3.91
C GLY A 68 -3.29 13.28 4.90
N ASN A 69 -3.67 13.96 5.98
CA ASN A 69 -2.75 14.27 7.06
C ASN A 69 -2.26 12.99 7.74
N ASP A 70 -1.04 13.01 8.25
CA ASP A 70 -0.36 11.89 8.92
C ASP A 70 0.00 10.71 8.00
N ASP A 71 -0.31 10.76 6.70
CA ASP A 71 0.20 9.77 5.73
C ASP A 71 1.71 9.90 5.58
N VAL A 72 2.39 8.79 5.34
CA VAL A 72 3.83 8.79 5.07
C VAL A 72 4.05 8.55 3.57
N LEU A 73 4.69 9.50 2.94
CA LEU A 73 5.02 9.47 1.53
C LEU A 73 6.51 9.17 1.34
N ALA A 74 6.83 8.25 0.43
CA ALA A 74 8.18 8.07 -0.07
C ALA A 74 8.30 8.86 -1.38
N ILE A 75 9.12 9.90 -1.37
CA ILE A 75 9.41 10.71 -2.54
C ILE A 75 10.76 10.27 -3.07
N HIS A 76 10.80 9.94 -4.34
CA HIS A 76 12.00 9.53 -5.04
C HIS A 76 12.24 10.44 -6.24
N VAL A 77 13.42 11.05 -6.29
CA VAL A 77 13.86 11.88 -7.40
C VAL A 77 14.97 11.13 -8.14
N TRP A 78 14.77 10.88 -9.42
CA TRP A 78 15.71 10.10 -10.23
C TRP A 78 17.09 10.75 -10.25
N LYS A 79 18.15 9.95 -10.00
CA LYS A 79 19.55 10.36 -9.89
C LYS A 79 19.89 11.29 -8.73
N GLU A 80 18.92 11.66 -7.87
CA GLU A 80 19.14 12.57 -6.74
C GLU A 80 18.78 11.88 -5.42
N PRO A 81 19.69 11.06 -4.86
CA PRO A 81 19.45 10.34 -3.61
C PRO A 81 19.29 11.28 -2.42
N ASP A 82 19.93 12.43 -2.44
CA ASP A 82 19.87 13.43 -1.36
C ASP A 82 18.49 14.10 -1.24
N LEU A 83 17.72 14.11 -2.33
CA LEU A 83 16.36 14.60 -2.36
C LEU A 83 15.32 13.50 -2.11
N SER A 84 15.74 12.23 -2.23
CA SER A 84 14.86 11.06 -2.07
C SER A 84 14.73 10.69 -0.60
N ARG A 85 13.50 10.73 -0.05
CA ARG A 85 13.23 10.43 1.35
C ARG A 85 11.79 10.09 1.65
N SER A 86 11.58 9.46 2.82
CA SER A 86 10.24 9.28 3.38
C SER A 86 9.89 10.47 4.27
N ILE A 87 8.72 11.06 4.05
CA ILE A 87 8.26 12.26 4.74
C ILE A 87 6.81 12.08 5.17
N PRO A 88 6.49 12.34 6.46
CA PRO A 88 5.10 12.39 6.90
C PRO A 88 4.44 13.69 6.44
N VAL A 89 3.17 13.58 6.06
CA VAL A 89 2.32 14.75 5.80
C VAL A 89 1.96 15.36 7.15
N ARG A 90 2.29 16.62 7.31
CA ARG A 90 2.04 17.38 8.55
C ARG A 90 0.54 17.60 8.78
N SER A 91 0.18 18.01 10.00
CA SER A 91 -1.20 18.32 10.36
C SER A 91 -1.82 19.50 9.58
N ASP A 92 -0.98 20.38 9.03
CA ASP A 92 -1.38 21.45 8.12
C ASP A 92 -1.54 20.98 6.66
N GLY A 93 -1.34 19.68 6.40
CA GLY A 93 -1.46 19.07 5.08
C GLY A 93 -0.26 19.29 4.17
N ARG A 94 0.85 19.83 4.67
CA ARG A 94 2.04 20.12 3.89
C ARG A 94 3.15 19.12 4.15
N ILE A 95 4.04 19.02 3.17
CA ILE A 95 5.33 18.32 3.28
C ILE A 95 6.46 19.33 3.05
N SER A 96 7.65 19.04 3.62
CA SER A 96 8.84 19.88 3.42
C SER A 96 9.94 19.09 2.75
N LEU A 97 10.41 19.58 1.62
CA LEU A 97 11.48 18.97 0.82
C LEU A 97 12.66 19.94 0.67
N PRO A 98 13.89 19.44 0.60
CA PRO A 98 15.04 20.25 0.26
C PRO A 98 14.85 20.90 -1.13
N LEU A 99 15.38 22.10 -1.34
CA LEU A 99 15.28 22.92 -2.54
C LEU A 99 13.85 23.38 -2.89
N VAL A 100 12.85 22.54 -2.71
CA VAL A 100 11.43 22.80 -3.04
C VAL A 100 10.72 23.62 -1.95
N GLY A 101 11.17 23.45 -0.69
CA GLY A 101 10.50 24.05 0.46
C GLY A 101 9.20 23.32 0.82
N GLU A 102 8.16 24.08 1.17
CA GLU A 102 6.86 23.54 1.54
C GLU A 102 5.95 23.33 0.31
N VAL A 103 5.32 22.16 0.27
CA VAL A 103 4.35 21.77 -0.77
C VAL A 103 3.08 21.26 -0.11
N GLN A 104 1.93 21.66 -0.63
CA GLN A 104 0.64 21.09 -0.22
C GLN A 104 0.56 19.66 -0.73
N ALA A 105 0.31 18.71 0.17
CA ALA A 105 0.17 17.29 -0.17
C ALA A 105 -1.24 16.77 0.12
N ALA A 106 -1.80 17.13 1.28
CA ALA A 106 -3.16 16.70 1.64
C ALA A 106 -4.21 17.28 0.69
N GLY A 107 -5.16 16.44 0.31
CA GLY A 107 -6.21 16.77 -0.66
C GLY A 107 -5.82 16.58 -2.12
N GLN A 108 -4.59 16.17 -2.39
CA GLN A 108 -4.10 15.88 -3.74
C GLN A 108 -3.91 14.37 -3.96
N THR A 109 -3.89 13.96 -5.23
CA THR A 109 -3.46 12.61 -5.60
C THR A 109 -1.93 12.54 -5.67
N PRO A 110 -1.31 11.36 -5.51
CA PRO A 110 0.14 11.20 -5.66
C PRO A 110 0.67 11.75 -6.98
N LEU A 111 -0.04 11.49 -8.08
CA LEU A 111 0.32 11.98 -9.41
C LEU A 111 0.35 13.52 -9.48
N LYS A 112 -0.65 14.17 -8.88
CA LYS A 112 -0.68 15.65 -8.84
C LYS A 112 0.47 16.20 -8.01
N LEU A 113 0.78 15.56 -6.89
CA LEU A 113 1.91 15.96 -6.04
C LEU A 113 3.26 15.76 -6.75
N GLU A 114 3.44 14.70 -7.56
CA GLU A 114 4.63 14.50 -8.39
C GLU A 114 4.84 15.69 -9.34
N GLN A 115 3.79 16.09 -10.05
CA GLN A 115 3.84 17.22 -10.98
C GLN A 115 4.19 18.54 -10.28
N ASP A 116 3.60 18.78 -9.11
CA ASP A 116 3.84 20.00 -8.34
C ASP A 116 5.30 20.05 -7.82
N ILE A 117 5.85 18.91 -7.36
CA ILE A 117 7.25 18.83 -6.93
C ILE A 117 8.18 18.97 -8.13
N ALA A 118 7.93 18.26 -9.23
CA ALA A 118 8.74 18.37 -10.44
C ALA A 118 8.81 19.81 -10.94
N SER A 119 7.68 20.50 -11.03
CA SER A 119 7.63 21.91 -11.44
C SER A 119 8.48 22.83 -10.55
N LYS A 120 8.50 22.57 -9.24
CA LYS A 120 9.31 23.35 -8.29
C LYS A 120 10.80 22.99 -8.32
N LEU A 121 11.15 21.80 -8.79
CA LEU A 121 12.55 21.38 -8.96
C LEU A 121 13.17 21.86 -10.29
N GLN A 122 12.38 22.18 -11.31
CA GLN A 122 12.87 22.65 -12.62
C GLN A 122 13.92 23.79 -12.57
N PRO A 123 13.85 24.76 -11.62
CA PRO A 123 14.89 25.79 -11.52
C PRO A 123 16.26 25.27 -11.06
N TYR A 124 16.31 24.06 -10.48
CA TYR A 124 17.51 23.47 -9.86
C TYR A 124 18.02 22.24 -10.61
N LEU A 125 17.14 21.52 -11.33
CA LEU A 125 17.44 20.28 -12.03
C LEU A 125 16.91 20.33 -13.47
N GLU A 126 17.70 19.80 -14.40
CA GLU A 126 17.25 19.57 -15.77
C GLU A 126 16.38 18.32 -15.81
N ASP A 127 15.13 18.47 -16.23
CA ASP A 127 14.14 17.40 -16.43
C ASP A 127 13.97 16.46 -15.21
N PRO A 128 13.52 16.97 -14.04
CA PRO A 128 13.39 16.19 -12.82
C PRO A 128 12.28 15.12 -12.94
N ASP A 129 12.64 13.84 -12.87
CA ASP A 129 11.68 12.73 -12.78
C ASP A 129 11.41 12.41 -11.29
N VAL A 130 10.20 12.73 -10.83
CA VAL A 130 9.76 12.57 -9.45
C VAL A 130 8.72 11.46 -9.37
N THR A 131 8.89 10.57 -8.42
CA THR A 131 7.91 9.53 -8.09
C THR A 131 7.49 9.69 -6.64
N VAL A 132 6.18 9.71 -6.39
CA VAL A 132 5.59 9.76 -5.06
C VAL A 132 4.84 8.46 -4.79
N MET A 133 5.28 7.72 -3.79
CA MET A 133 4.64 6.48 -3.34
C MET A 133 4.07 6.67 -1.93
N VAL A 134 2.85 6.18 -1.70
CA VAL A 134 2.27 6.16 -0.36
C VAL A 134 2.84 4.97 0.40
N GLN A 135 3.69 5.24 1.38
CA GLN A 135 4.35 4.20 2.18
C GLN A 135 3.46 3.73 3.33
N GLN A 136 2.75 4.67 3.99
CA GLN A 136 1.80 4.35 5.06
C GLN A 136 0.56 5.24 4.95
N ILE A 137 -0.61 4.61 4.98
CA ILE A 137 -1.90 5.28 4.98
C ILE A 137 -2.36 5.40 6.44
N ASN A 138 -2.22 6.58 7.03
CA ASN A 138 -2.64 6.89 8.38
C ASN A 138 -3.90 7.75 8.42
N SER A 139 -4.17 8.48 7.36
CA SER A 139 -5.33 9.36 7.21
C SER A 139 -6.65 8.59 7.06
N GLN A 140 -6.60 7.43 6.41
CA GLN A 140 -7.78 6.61 6.12
C GLN A 140 -7.90 5.47 7.12
N LYS A 141 -8.42 5.77 8.31
CA LYS A 141 -8.69 4.81 9.39
C LYS A 141 -10.07 5.05 9.98
N PHE A 142 -10.67 3.99 10.51
CA PHE A 142 -11.87 4.05 11.35
C PHE A 142 -11.60 3.34 12.68
N ASN A 143 -12.40 3.64 13.69
CA ASN A 143 -12.26 3.06 15.01
C ASN A 143 -13.46 2.18 15.35
N ILE A 144 -13.23 1.09 16.08
CA ILE A 144 -14.27 0.25 16.64
C ILE A 144 -14.06 0.16 18.14
N LEU A 145 -15.08 0.51 18.90
CA LEU A 145 -15.05 0.52 20.36
C LEU A 145 -16.20 -0.30 20.93
N GLY A 146 -16.03 -0.79 22.15
CA GLY A 146 -17.06 -1.48 22.90
C GLY A 146 -16.97 -3.00 22.82
N ARG A 147 -18.13 -3.69 22.77
CA ARG A 147 -18.22 -5.15 22.88
C ARG A 147 -18.02 -5.85 21.54
N VAL A 148 -16.83 -5.72 20.97
CA VAL A 148 -16.33 -6.50 19.83
C VAL A 148 -15.17 -7.37 20.27
N VAL A 149 -14.82 -8.40 19.49
CA VAL A 149 -13.72 -9.31 19.82
C VAL A 149 -12.38 -8.57 19.88
N LYS A 150 -12.13 -7.69 18.90
CA LYS A 150 -10.90 -6.89 18.81
C LYS A 150 -11.26 -5.41 18.62
N PRO A 151 -11.46 -4.64 19.71
CA PRO A 151 -11.60 -3.19 19.59
C PRO A 151 -10.26 -2.55 19.17
N GLY A 152 -10.32 -1.50 18.37
CA GLY A 152 -9.12 -0.81 17.90
C GLY A 152 -9.36 0.09 16.70
N SER A 153 -8.25 0.55 16.10
CA SER A 153 -8.24 1.33 14.87
C SER A 153 -7.89 0.43 13.68
N TYR A 154 -8.63 0.55 12.60
CA TYR A 154 -8.52 -0.28 11.42
C TYR A 154 -8.32 0.57 10.16
N PRO A 155 -7.54 0.10 9.17
CA PRO A 155 -7.44 0.79 7.89
C PRO A 155 -8.79 0.76 7.17
N LEU A 156 -9.15 1.89 6.57
CA LEU A 156 -10.35 2.02 5.78
C LEU A 156 -10.02 1.68 4.32
N THR A 157 -10.64 0.65 3.79
CA THR A 157 -10.62 0.36 2.35
C THR A 157 -11.73 1.12 1.63
N ASN A 158 -11.56 1.39 0.34
CA ASN A 158 -12.44 2.26 -0.45
C ASN A 158 -13.94 1.86 -0.44
N SER A 159 -14.27 0.63 -0.08
CA SER A 159 -15.65 0.12 -0.09
C SER A 159 -16.11 -0.46 1.25
N ALA A 160 -15.36 -0.26 2.35
CA ALA A 160 -15.71 -0.83 3.65
C ALA A 160 -17.04 -0.30 4.18
N THR A 161 -17.91 -1.22 4.56
CA THR A 161 -19.21 -0.95 5.20
C THR A 161 -19.12 -1.19 6.71
N VAL A 162 -20.19 -0.82 7.43
CA VAL A 162 -20.27 -1.10 8.88
C VAL A 162 -20.20 -2.59 9.17
N LEU A 163 -20.80 -3.42 8.31
CA LEU A 163 -20.78 -4.87 8.48
C LEU A 163 -19.37 -5.45 8.30
N ASP A 164 -18.64 -4.97 7.27
CA ASP A 164 -17.25 -5.37 7.02
C ASP A 164 -16.34 -4.99 8.20
N ALA A 165 -16.54 -3.80 8.75
CA ALA A 165 -15.81 -3.34 9.91
C ALA A 165 -16.01 -4.22 11.14
N ILE A 166 -17.25 -4.61 11.44
CA ILE A 166 -17.56 -5.51 12.55
C ILE A 166 -16.94 -6.89 12.29
N ALA A 167 -16.97 -7.39 11.05
CA ALA A 167 -16.32 -8.64 10.66
C ALA A 167 -14.80 -8.58 10.84
N LEU A 168 -14.14 -7.48 10.45
CA LEU A 168 -12.70 -7.26 10.68
C LEU A 168 -12.34 -7.27 12.18
N ALA A 169 -13.24 -6.75 13.03
CA ALA A 169 -13.07 -6.77 14.47
C ALA A 169 -13.34 -8.15 15.11
N GLY A 170 -13.66 -9.17 14.29
CA GLY A 170 -13.94 -10.53 14.73
C GLY A 170 -15.38 -10.75 15.22
N GLY A 171 -16.29 -9.80 14.92
CA GLY A 171 -17.69 -9.87 15.34
C GLY A 171 -17.99 -9.24 16.70
N CYS A 172 -19.26 -9.30 17.07
CA CYS A 172 -19.73 -8.87 18.39
C CYS A 172 -19.42 -9.93 19.44
N ARG A 173 -19.06 -9.49 20.66
CA ARG A 173 -18.88 -10.37 21.83
C ARG A 173 -20.22 -10.68 22.50
N ASP A 174 -20.19 -11.65 23.40
CA ASP A 174 -21.33 -12.01 24.25
C ASP A 174 -21.86 -10.75 24.99
N PHE A 175 -23.18 -10.70 25.07
CA PHE A 175 -23.93 -9.59 25.70
C PHE A 175 -23.79 -8.23 25.00
N ALA A 176 -23.27 -8.18 23.75
CA ALA A 176 -23.32 -6.96 22.97
C ALA A 176 -24.75 -6.58 22.60
N LYS A 177 -25.07 -5.29 22.72
CA LYS A 177 -26.39 -4.78 22.31
C LYS A 177 -26.43 -4.55 20.80
N GLU A 178 -26.48 -5.64 20.04
CA GLU A 178 -26.40 -5.67 18.57
C GLU A 178 -27.48 -4.83 17.86
N GLY A 179 -28.61 -4.56 18.52
CA GLY A 179 -29.66 -3.69 17.99
C GLY A 179 -29.45 -2.20 18.26
N SER A 180 -28.40 -1.84 19.01
CA SER A 180 -28.17 -0.45 19.47
C SER A 180 -26.77 0.07 19.11
N ILE A 181 -26.16 -0.52 18.10
CA ILE A 181 -24.86 -0.07 17.55
C ILE A 181 -25.08 1.30 16.90
N TYR A 182 -24.07 2.13 16.95
CA TYR A 182 -24.11 3.43 16.28
C TYR A 182 -22.73 3.84 15.78
N ILE A 183 -22.72 4.65 14.72
CA ILE A 183 -21.54 5.25 14.16
C ILE A 183 -21.50 6.73 14.57
N LEU A 184 -20.38 7.16 15.12
CA LEU A 184 -20.09 8.58 15.34
C LEU A 184 -19.27 9.07 14.15
N ARG A 185 -19.83 9.94 13.37
CA ARG A 185 -19.20 10.61 12.22
C ARG A 185 -18.93 12.06 12.53
N GLN A 186 -17.74 12.53 12.24
CA GLN A 186 -17.41 13.93 12.33
C GLN A 186 -17.71 14.60 10.99
N ASN A 187 -18.60 15.57 11.01
CA ASN A 187 -18.96 16.35 9.84
C ASN A 187 -17.89 17.42 9.54
N PRO A 188 -17.84 17.96 8.30
CA PRO A 188 -16.89 19.00 7.93
C PRO A 188 -17.01 20.30 8.76
N ASP A 189 -18.18 20.56 9.32
CA ASP A 189 -18.47 21.68 10.23
C ASP A 189 -17.97 21.48 11.67
N GLY A 190 -17.32 20.33 11.94
CA GLY A 190 -16.84 19.96 13.28
C GLY A 190 -17.89 19.32 14.18
N SER A 191 -19.16 19.31 13.79
CA SER A 191 -20.23 18.62 14.52
C SER A 191 -20.07 17.11 14.44
N LYS A 192 -20.65 16.38 15.41
CA LYS A 192 -20.67 14.92 15.40
C LYS A 192 -22.09 14.43 15.18
N SER A 193 -22.29 13.62 14.16
CA SER A 193 -23.54 12.92 13.89
C SER A 193 -23.51 11.51 14.45
N ARG A 194 -24.63 11.08 15.03
CA ARG A 194 -24.83 9.69 15.49
C ARG A 194 -25.75 8.99 14.54
N ILE A 195 -25.23 7.99 13.83
CA ILE A 195 -25.96 7.19 12.85
C ILE A 195 -26.29 5.85 13.49
N PRO A 196 -27.57 5.50 13.70
CA PRO A 196 -27.94 4.22 14.29
C PRO A 196 -27.71 3.08 13.32
N PHE A 197 -27.32 1.90 13.85
CA PHE A 197 -27.11 0.69 13.11
C PHE A 197 -27.63 -0.53 13.87
N ASN A 198 -28.55 -1.28 13.30
CA ASN A 198 -29.08 -2.50 13.89
C ASN A 198 -28.49 -3.73 13.19
N TYR A 199 -27.48 -4.31 13.81
CA TYR A 199 -26.77 -5.47 13.30
C TYR A 199 -27.68 -6.68 13.06
N LYS A 200 -28.65 -6.94 13.98
CA LYS A 200 -29.60 -8.04 13.87
C LYS A 200 -30.51 -7.94 12.66
N ASP A 201 -30.95 -6.73 12.36
CA ASP A 201 -31.85 -6.50 11.24
C ASP A 201 -31.11 -6.60 9.90
N VAL A 202 -29.90 -6.02 9.84
CA VAL A 202 -29.08 -6.05 8.62
C VAL A 202 -28.68 -7.47 8.24
N ILE A 203 -28.25 -8.30 9.21
CA ILE A 203 -27.90 -9.72 8.95
C ILE A 203 -29.12 -10.51 8.47
N LYS A 204 -30.32 -10.22 8.97
CA LYS A 204 -31.56 -10.87 8.54
C LYS A 204 -32.07 -10.35 7.19
N GLY A 205 -31.32 -9.49 6.53
CA GLY A 205 -31.75 -8.84 5.28
C GLY A 205 -32.82 -7.76 5.44
N LYS A 206 -33.14 -7.37 6.70
CA LYS A 206 -34.01 -6.25 7.01
C LYS A 206 -33.18 -4.97 7.11
N ASN A 207 -33.73 -3.83 6.66
CA ASN A 207 -33.07 -2.54 6.77
C ASN A 207 -31.59 -2.49 6.27
N THR A 208 -31.31 -3.15 5.14
CA THR A 208 -29.97 -3.19 4.56
C THR A 208 -29.40 -1.81 4.22
N VAL A 209 -30.26 -0.80 4.09
CA VAL A 209 -29.90 0.61 3.88
C VAL A 209 -29.05 1.17 5.04
N GLN A 210 -29.16 0.59 6.26
CA GLN A 210 -28.34 0.98 7.38
C GLN A 210 -26.88 0.54 7.26
N ASN A 211 -26.58 -0.40 6.36
CA ASN A 211 -25.20 -0.82 6.07
C ASN A 211 -24.49 0.21 5.19
N ILE A 212 -24.24 1.37 5.75
CA ILE A 212 -23.60 2.49 5.07
C ILE A 212 -22.11 2.25 4.87
N ARG A 213 -21.54 2.92 3.87
CA ARG A 213 -20.08 3.01 3.70
C ARG A 213 -19.48 3.88 4.81
N LEU A 214 -18.37 3.42 5.35
CA LEU A 214 -17.61 4.15 6.33
C LEU A 214 -16.82 5.28 5.68
N GLN A 215 -16.60 6.31 6.47
CA GLN A 215 -15.74 7.44 6.11
C GLN A 215 -14.50 7.45 7.01
N PRO A 216 -13.39 8.09 6.57
CA PRO A 216 -12.24 8.30 7.44
C PRO A 216 -12.64 8.94 8.77
N ARG A 217 -12.05 8.46 9.87
CA ARG A 217 -12.32 8.90 11.24
C ARG A 217 -13.70 8.53 11.80
N ASP A 218 -14.50 7.73 11.11
CA ASP A 218 -15.70 7.16 11.70
C ASP A 218 -15.34 6.33 12.95
N THR A 219 -16.20 6.38 13.96
CA THR A 219 -16.07 5.53 15.14
C THR A 219 -17.34 4.72 15.35
N ILE A 220 -17.21 3.39 15.24
CA ILE A 220 -18.29 2.45 15.49
C ILE A 220 -18.29 2.12 16.98
N VAL A 221 -19.41 2.28 17.63
CA VAL A 221 -19.59 1.95 19.05
C VAL A 221 -20.58 0.80 19.18
N VAL A 222 -20.12 -0.28 19.80
CA VAL A 222 -20.92 -1.49 20.09
C VAL A 222 -21.14 -1.54 21.60
N PRO A 223 -22.34 -1.18 22.10
CA PRO A 223 -22.64 -1.16 23.53
C PRO A 223 -22.73 -2.52 24.17
#